data_ee9317f2d6108d89e0c8d400a784d633
#
_entry.id   ee9317f2d6108d89e0c8d400a784d633
#
_cell.length_a   1.000
_cell.length_b   1.000
_cell.length_c   1.000
_cell.angle_alpha   90.00
_cell.angle_beta   90.00
_cell.angle_gamma   90.00
#
_symmetry.space_group_name_H-M   'P 1'
#
loop_
_entity.id
_entity.type
_entity.pdbx_description
1 polymer ?
#
loop_
_entity_poly.entity_id
_entity_poly.type
_entity_poly.pdbx_seq_one_letter_code
_entity_poly.pdbx_strand_id
1 'polypeptide(L)'
;MEKVTLDPAIKFGAGRYRQEKNLLEECGKEISRFGKRAFIIAGNRAWDAVKERMIPGFEKAGIEYKLHLYSGKCSYEAAGEYAEKCKVENCDEVVGIGGGLVMDFAKAVGEYADIGVVNIPTSIATCAAFTTMSVMYTPKGAKKDCWRFEHEVDAVLVDLQVIAECPIRYAAAGILDAMAKKIEIQNGKPKMYLSENKIDLFSAYKMAEYTYEVLVEYGAQAIEDIRHKRLTKAVEDITFINIAVTGVIANITKSFSQSALGHMMYDGVRTYFTKEAEHALHGEIVAVALFTQLYYNKLSEDKEALRLFMKGMDMPLTLQELGIEPTQKNLDILEAYLIDSPYVEQSEESFKLLHEAMKQMC
;
A
#
# COMPACT_ATOMS: atom_id res chain seq x y z
N MET A 1 -18.27 -5.11 -16.10
CA MET A 1 -17.55 -5.79 -14.99
C MET A 1 -18.54 -6.64 -14.20
N GLU A 2 -18.16 -7.89 -13.86
CA GLU A 2 -18.95 -8.68 -12.90
C GLU A 2 -19.07 -7.92 -11.57
N LYS A 3 -20.26 -7.98 -10.97
CA LYS A 3 -20.48 -7.39 -9.65
C LYS A 3 -19.55 -8.08 -8.63
N VAL A 4 -18.53 -7.38 -8.14
CA VAL A 4 -17.67 -7.90 -7.10
C VAL A 4 -18.50 -8.11 -5.83
N THR A 5 -18.76 -9.36 -5.47
CA THR A 5 -19.41 -9.72 -4.21
C THR A 5 -18.33 -9.67 -3.12
N LEU A 6 -18.42 -8.68 -2.23
CA LEU A 6 -17.51 -8.56 -1.09
C LEU A 6 -18.07 -9.36 0.08
N ASP A 7 -17.18 -10.06 0.81
CA ASP A 7 -17.52 -10.64 2.11
C ASP A 7 -18.16 -9.56 3.01
N PRO A 8 -19.32 -9.82 3.65
CA PRO A 8 -19.94 -8.85 4.55
C PRO A 8 -19.12 -8.59 5.81
N ALA A 9 -18.26 -9.51 6.24
CA ALA A 9 -17.42 -9.34 7.41
C ALA A 9 -16.46 -8.16 7.27
N ILE A 10 -16.21 -7.45 8.36
CA ILE A 10 -15.19 -6.41 8.47
C ILE A 10 -14.03 -6.98 9.28
N LYS A 11 -12.87 -7.05 8.66
CA LYS A 11 -11.60 -7.39 9.30
C LYS A 11 -10.88 -6.08 9.63
N PHE A 12 -10.37 -5.92 10.84
CA PHE A 12 -9.76 -4.64 11.25
C PHE A 12 -8.26 -4.56 10.97
N GLY A 13 -7.62 -5.69 10.68
CA GLY A 13 -6.23 -5.74 10.30
C GLY A 13 -5.46 -6.84 11.02
N ALA A 14 -4.15 -6.61 11.27
CA ALA A 14 -3.31 -7.56 11.96
C ALA A 14 -3.76 -7.82 13.40
N GLY A 15 -3.68 -9.06 13.83
CA GLY A 15 -3.99 -9.47 15.21
C GLY A 15 -3.09 -8.77 16.25
N ARG A 16 -1.85 -8.47 15.86
CA ARG A 16 -0.90 -7.69 16.67
C ARG A 16 -0.19 -6.66 15.81
N TYR A 17 -0.01 -5.46 16.35
CA TYR A 17 0.86 -4.44 15.80
C TYR A 17 1.84 -3.95 16.87
N ARG A 18 3.11 -3.98 16.56
CA ARG A 18 4.15 -3.46 17.43
C ARG A 18 5.14 -2.63 16.63
N GLN A 19 5.39 -1.38 17.05
CA GLN A 19 6.41 -0.53 16.45
C GLN A 19 7.25 0.07 17.55
N GLU A 20 8.56 -0.16 17.48
CA GLU A 20 9.53 0.31 18.47
C GLU A 20 10.90 0.48 17.80
N LYS A 21 11.74 1.29 18.42
CA LYS A 21 13.15 1.37 18.03
C LYS A 21 13.85 0.05 18.35
N ASN A 22 14.62 -0.48 17.39
CA ASN A 22 15.39 -1.73 17.51
C ASN A 22 14.52 -2.95 17.86
N LEU A 23 13.27 -2.96 17.43
CA LEU A 23 12.35 -4.08 17.70
C LEU A 23 12.87 -5.42 17.20
N LEU A 24 13.64 -5.42 16.10
CA LEU A 24 14.18 -6.65 15.50
C LEU A 24 15.13 -7.42 16.42
N GLU A 25 15.77 -6.78 17.38
CA GLU A 25 16.62 -7.45 18.38
C GLU A 25 15.82 -8.39 19.31
N GLU A 26 14.50 -8.15 19.42
CA GLU A 26 13.56 -8.95 20.23
C GLU A 26 12.45 -9.63 19.40
N CYS A 27 12.49 -9.50 18.06
CA CYS A 27 11.40 -9.99 17.20
C CYS A 27 11.14 -11.49 17.35
N GLY A 28 12.17 -12.29 17.64
CA GLY A 28 12.03 -13.72 17.89
C GLY A 28 11.06 -14.06 19.00
N LYS A 29 10.96 -13.23 20.05
CA LYS A 29 9.97 -13.39 21.12
C LYS A 29 8.53 -13.18 20.63
N GLU A 30 8.32 -12.23 19.74
CA GLU A 30 6.99 -12.01 19.16
C GLU A 30 6.61 -13.10 18.17
N ILE A 31 7.53 -13.47 17.27
CA ILE A 31 7.36 -14.51 16.27
C ILE A 31 7.10 -15.87 16.91
N SER A 32 7.85 -16.21 17.98
CA SER A 32 7.68 -17.49 18.69
C SER A 32 6.30 -17.72 19.31
N ARG A 33 5.40 -16.75 19.27
CA ARG A 33 3.98 -16.90 19.66
C ARG A 33 3.16 -17.65 18.63
N PHE A 34 3.61 -17.60 17.38
CA PHE A 34 2.89 -18.14 16.23
C PHE A 34 3.54 -19.42 15.71
N GLY A 35 4.88 -19.48 15.70
CA GLY A 35 5.62 -20.63 15.23
C GLY A 35 7.05 -20.70 15.75
N LYS A 36 7.75 -21.77 15.39
CA LYS A 36 9.17 -21.99 15.73
C LYS A 36 10.02 -22.27 14.51
N ARG A 37 9.43 -22.50 13.36
CA ARG A 37 10.12 -22.77 12.09
C ARG A 37 9.61 -21.81 11.02
N ALA A 38 10.27 -20.66 10.92
CA ALA A 38 9.87 -19.58 10.07
C ALA A 38 10.27 -19.80 8.60
N PHE A 39 9.31 -19.68 7.68
CA PHE A 39 9.52 -19.58 6.25
C PHE A 39 9.70 -18.10 5.89
N ILE A 40 10.95 -17.64 5.81
CA ILE A 40 11.23 -16.23 5.56
C ILE A 40 11.19 -15.96 4.06
N ILE A 41 10.33 -15.02 3.65
CA ILE A 41 10.30 -14.45 2.31
C ILE A 41 10.80 -13.01 2.41
N ALA A 42 11.93 -12.71 1.78
CA ALA A 42 12.55 -11.39 1.90
C ALA A 42 12.99 -10.83 0.54
N GLY A 43 12.85 -9.51 0.35
CA GLY A 43 13.57 -8.82 -0.71
C GLY A 43 15.06 -8.74 -0.41
N ASN A 44 15.93 -8.82 -1.42
CA ASN A 44 17.39 -8.84 -1.22
C ASN A 44 17.89 -7.68 -0.35
N ARG A 45 17.53 -6.44 -0.72
CA ARG A 45 17.92 -5.24 0.04
C ARG A 45 17.27 -5.16 1.42
N ALA A 46 16.04 -5.66 1.54
CA ALA A 46 15.33 -5.70 2.81
C ALA A 46 15.99 -6.67 3.78
N TRP A 47 16.36 -7.86 3.32
CA TRP A 47 17.10 -8.82 4.11
C TRP A 47 18.44 -8.25 4.61
N ASP A 48 19.22 -7.63 3.72
CA ASP A 48 20.50 -7.01 4.09
C ASP A 48 20.34 -5.89 5.13
N ALA A 49 19.22 -5.18 5.14
CA ALA A 49 18.95 -4.12 6.10
C ALA A 49 18.58 -4.65 7.50
N VAL A 50 18.07 -5.89 7.60
CA VAL A 50 17.51 -6.40 8.88
C VAL A 50 18.27 -7.59 9.47
N LYS A 51 18.97 -8.39 8.69
CA LYS A 51 19.55 -9.68 9.10
C LYS A 51 20.41 -9.60 10.35
N GLU A 52 21.31 -8.61 10.43
CA GLU A 52 22.24 -8.48 11.55
C GLU A 52 21.55 -8.11 12.88
N ARG A 53 20.39 -7.43 12.80
CA ARG A 53 19.57 -7.08 13.97
C ARG A 53 18.64 -8.22 14.37
N MET A 54 18.13 -8.97 13.38
CA MET A 54 17.07 -9.97 13.57
C MET A 54 17.62 -11.35 13.97
N ILE A 55 18.71 -11.81 13.35
CA ILE A 55 19.24 -13.18 13.58
C ILE A 55 19.52 -13.45 15.06
N PRO A 56 20.19 -12.54 15.83
CA PRO A 56 20.41 -12.79 17.26
C PRO A 56 19.11 -12.93 18.07
N GLY A 57 18.06 -12.22 17.66
CA GLY A 57 16.73 -12.35 18.26
C GLY A 57 16.08 -13.72 18.00
N PHE A 58 16.28 -14.27 16.80
CA PHE A 58 15.82 -15.62 16.43
C PHE A 58 16.56 -16.70 17.23
N GLU A 59 17.88 -16.63 17.28
CA GLU A 59 18.72 -17.57 18.03
C GLU A 59 18.34 -17.59 19.52
N LYS A 60 18.18 -16.41 20.12
CA LYS A 60 17.77 -16.28 21.53
C LYS A 60 16.38 -16.87 21.80
N ALA A 61 15.47 -16.81 20.83
CA ALA A 61 14.10 -17.33 20.94
C ALA A 61 13.99 -18.81 20.51
N GLY A 62 15.07 -19.42 20.00
CA GLY A 62 15.09 -20.78 19.48
C GLY A 62 14.21 -20.94 18.24
N ILE A 63 14.22 -19.93 17.34
CA ILE A 63 13.52 -19.99 16.06
C ILE A 63 14.47 -20.51 14.99
N GLU A 64 14.09 -21.60 14.35
CA GLU A 64 14.70 -22.07 13.12
C GLU A 64 14.09 -21.33 11.94
N TYR A 65 14.85 -21.09 10.88
CA TYR A 65 14.31 -20.43 9.69
C TYR A 65 14.86 -20.99 8.38
N LYS A 66 14.04 -20.86 7.35
CA LYS A 66 14.41 -21.09 5.94
C LYS A 66 14.26 -19.78 5.19
N LEU A 67 15.35 -19.30 4.58
CA LEU A 67 15.36 -18.02 3.88
C LEU A 67 15.15 -18.20 2.38
N HIS A 68 14.16 -17.51 1.85
CA HIS A 68 13.86 -17.41 0.43
C HIS A 68 13.91 -15.95 -0.02
N LEU A 69 14.96 -15.57 -0.73
CA LEU A 69 15.07 -14.26 -1.34
C LEU A 69 14.15 -14.19 -2.56
N TYR A 70 13.30 -13.17 -2.61
CA TYR A 70 12.26 -13.03 -3.62
C TYR A 70 12.33 -11.67 -4.32
N SER A 71 12.29 -11.71 -5.65
CA SER A 71 12.27 -10.53 -6.52
C SER A 71 11.22 -10.64 -7.65
N GLY A 72 10.36 -11.66 -7.57
CA GLY A 72 9.28 -11.89 -8.53
C GLY A 72 8.07 -11.00 -8.34
N LYS A 73 6.96 -11.34 -9.00
CA LYS A 73 5.65 -10.67 -8.86
C LYS A 73 4.76 -11.47 -7.91
N CYS A 74 3.92 -10.79 -7.15
CA CYS A 74 2.91 -11.46 -6.33
C CYS A 74 1.84 -12.08 -7.27
N SER A 75 2.06 -13.33 -7.67
CA SER A 75 1.14 -14.09 -8.54
C SER A 75 0.64 -15.34 -7.84
N TYR A 76 -0.54 -15.82 -8.26
CA TYR A 76 -1.14 -17.05 -7.70
C TYR A 76 -0.23 -18.26 -7.91
N GLU A 77 0.37 -18.37 -9.09
CA GLU A 77 1.26 -19.47 -9.45
C GLU A 77 2.48 -19.50 -8.53
N ALA A 78 3.15 -18.36 -8.37
CA ALA A 78 4.33 -18.27 -7.50
C ALA A 78 3.96 -18.49 -6.03
N ALA A 79 2.83 -17.95 -5.57
CA ALA A 79 2.38 -18.14 -4.18
C ALA A 79 2.09 -19.61 -3.87
N GLY A 80 1.41 -20.33 -4.78
CA GLY A 80 1.19 -21.76 -4.66
C GLY A 80 2.47 -22.59 -4.63
N GLU A 81 3.45 -22.25 -5.51
CA GLU A 81 4.76 -22.90 -5.52
C GLU A 81 5.51 -22.72 -4.19
N TYR A 82 5.50 -21.51 -3.62
CA TYR A 82 6.18 -21.21 -2.36
C TYR A 82 5.45 -21.83 -1.15
N ALA A 83 4.13 -21.94 -1.21
CA ALA A 83 3.36 -22.65 -0.18
C ALA A 83 3.73 -24.13 -0.14
N GLU A 84 3.91 -24.79 -1.28
CA GLU A 84 4.38 -26.18 -1.31
C GLU A 84 5.83 -26.31 -0.80
N LYS A 85 6.73 -25.37 -1.11
CA LYS A 85 8.07 -25.34 -0.51
C LYS A 85 8.01 -25.22 1.01
N CYS A 86 7.14 -24.33 1.53
CA CYS A 86 6.93 -24.13 2.94
C CYS A 86 6.52 -25.42 3.65
N LYS A 87 5.58 -26.17 3.07
CA LYS A 87 5.12 -27.48 3.58
C LYS A 87 6.25 -28.53 3.57
N VAL A 88 7.01 -28.62 2.46
CA VAL A 88 8.15 -29.55 2.34
C VAL A 88 9.23 -29.26 3.37
N GLU A 89 9.50 -28.00 3.66
CA GLU A 89 10.46 -27.56 4.67
C GLU A 89 9.93 -27.65 6.11
N ASN A 90 8.67 -28.09 6.27
CA ASN A 90 7.96 -28.22 7.55
C ASN A 90 7.97 -26.93 8.38
N CYS A 91 7.84 -25.78 7.71
CA CYS A 91 7.68 -24.50 8.39
C CYS A 91 6.25 -24.35 8.94
N ASP A 92 6.12 -23.64 10.03
CA ASP A 92 4.85 -23.47 10.76
C ASP A 92 4.36 -22.03 10.78
N GLU A 93 5.13 -21.13 10.17
CA GLU A 93 4.72 -19.73 9.97
C GLU A 93 5.48 -19.10 8.80
N VAL A 94 4.86 -18.10 8.10
CA VAL A 94 5.53 -17.28 7.08
C VAL A 94 5.95 -15.96 7.70
N VAL A 95 7.19 -15.55 7.45
CA VAL A 95 7.69 -14.22 7.84
C VAL A 95 8.03 -13.43 6.58
N GLY A 96 7.21 -12.40 6.27
CA GLY A 96 7.44 -11.49 5.16
C GLY A 96 8.35 -10.32 5.55
N ILE A 97 9.46 -10.08 4.83
CA ILE A 97 10.40 -8.99 5.13
C ILE A 97 10.63 -8.13 3.89
N GLY A 98 10.12 -6.90 3.89
CA GLY A 98 10.29 -6.02 2.74
C GLY A 98 9.29 -4.89 2.59
N GLY A 99 9.06 -4.51 1.34
CA GLY A 99 8.01 -3.57 0.95
C GLY A 99 6.70 -4.25 0.58
N GLY A 100 5.72 -3.49 0.10
CA GLY A 100 4.36 -3.95 -0.18
C GLY A 100 4.26 -5.24 -1.00
N LEU A 101 5.07 -5.39 -2.06
CA LEU A 101 5.06 -6.60 -2.88
C LEU A 101 5.41 -7.87 -2.07
N VAL A 102 6.42 -7.78 -1.20
CA VAL A 102 6.84 -8.93 -0.37
C VAL A 102 5.81 -9.21 0.70
N MET A 103 5.20 -8.16 1.28
CA MET A 103 4.12 -8.31 2.25
C MET A 103 2.91 -9.01 1.63
N ASP A 104 2.50 -8.59 0.43
CA ASP A 104 1.42 -9.22 -0.31
C ASP A 104 1.73 -10.67 -0.66
N PHE A 105 2.96 -10.93 -1.09
CA PHE A 105 3.38 -12.28 -1.46
C PHE A 105 3.43 -13.22 -0.25
N ALA A 106 3.96 -12.76 0.89
CA ALA A 106 4.00 -13.54 2.14
C ALA A 106 2.59 -13.92 2.61
N LYS A 107 1.63 -12.97 2.56
CA LYS A 107 0.22 -13.25 2.89
C LYS A 107 -0.38 -14.31 1.95
N ALA A 108 -0.15 -14.17 0.64
CA ALA A 108 -0.66 -15.14 -0.34
C ALA A 108 -0.06 -16.54 -0.15
N VAL A 109 1.22 -16.63 0.25
CA VAL A 109 1.86 -17.91 0.57
C VAL A 109 1.27 -18.51 1.85
N GLY A 110 1.08 -17.70 2.90
CA GLY A 110 0.46 -18.15 4.17
C GLY A 110 -0.96 -18.68 3.95
N GLU A 111 -1.79 -17.97 3.16
CA GLU A 111 -3.15 -18.41 2.83
C GLU A 111 -3.16 -19.76 2.09
N TYR A 112 -2.28 -19.96 1.10
CA TYR A 112 -2.17 -21.24 0.40
C TYR A 112 -1.57 -22.37 1.26
N ALA A 113 -0.70 -22.03 2.19
CA ALA A 113 -0.08 -23.01 3.08
C ALA A 113 -0.97 -23.34 4.30
N ASP A 114 -2.01 -22.54 4.54
CA ASP A 114 -2.90 -22.61 5.72
C ASP A 114 -2.11 -22.46 7.04
N ILE A 115 -1.22 -21.46 7.08
CA ILE A 115 -0.40 -21.11 8.25
C ILE A 115 -0.35 -19.60 8.48
N GLY A 116 0.03 -19.20 9.69
CA GLY A 116 0.12 -17.82 10.10
C GLY A 116 1.15 -16.99 9.34
N VAL A 117 0.98 -15.66 9.38
CA VAL A 117 1.86 -14.69 8.70
C VAL A 117 2.28 -13.57 9.64
N VAL A 118 3.58 -13.37 9.76
CA VAL A 118 4.17 -12.18 10.41
C VAL A 118 4.83 -11.31 9.37
N ASN A 119 4.44 -10.04 9.29
CA ASN A 119 4.99 -9.05 8.37
C ASN A 119 5.98 -8.10 9.08
N ILE A 120 7.16 -7.94 8.49
CA ILE A 120 8.23 -7.02 8.92
C ILE A 120 8.48 -6.02 7.79
N PRO A 121 7.72 -4.90 7.72
CA PRO A 121 7.92 -3.89 6.70
C PRO A 121 9.24 -3.16 6.90
N THR A 122 10.00 -2.96 5.81
CA THR A 122 11.25 -2.21 5.79
C THR A 122 11.11 -0.81 5.18
N SER A 123 9.89 -0.40 4.89
CA SER A 123 9.51 0.93 4.43
C SER A 123 8.05 1.18 4.72
N ILE A 124 7.63 2.44 4.65
CA ILE A 124 6.25 2.87 4.85
C ILE A 124 5.54 3.21 3.53
N ALA A 125 5.97 2.58 2.43
CA ALA A 125 5.46 2.89 1.08
C ALA A 125 3.98 2.55 0.87
N THR A 126 3.43 1.63 1.63
CA THR A 126 2.02 1.21 1.60
C THR A 126 1.60 0.60 2.93
N CYS A 127 0.30 0.45 3.16
CA CYS A 127 -0.25 -0.28 4.30
C CYS A 127 -0.34 -1.82 4.09
N ALA A 128 0.26 -2.35 3.04
CA ALA A 128 0.14 -3.77 2.66
C ALA A 128 0.54 -4.76 3.77
N ALA A 129 1.46 -4.37 4.66
CA ALA A 129 1.84 -5.20 5.81
C ALA A 129 0.66 -5.49 6.76
N PHE A 130 -0.32 -4.58 6.83
CA PHE A 130 -1.41 -4.61 7.79
C PHE A 130 -2.75 -5.08 7.20
N THR A 131 -2.91 -4.96 5.88
CA THR A 131 -4.18 -5.29 5.20
C THR A 131 -4.40 -6.80 5.04
N THR A 132 -5.67 -7.20 5.06
CA THR A 132 -6.11 -8.60 4.85
C THR A 132 -6.36 -8.92 3.39
N MET A 133 -5.58 -8.34 2.50
CA MET A 133 -5.64 -8.58 1.06
C MET A 133 -4.26 -8.45 0.43
N SER A 134 -4.14 -8.98 -0.77
CA SER A 134 -2.96 -8.80 -1.62
C SER A 134 -3.34 -8.38 -3.03
N VAL A 135 -2.55 -7.49 -3.60
CA VAL A 135 -2.65 -7.14 -5.01
C VAL A 135 -1.95 -8.24 -5.82
N MET A 136 -2.71 -8.93 -6.66
CA MET A 136 -2.22 -10.04 -7.46
C MET A 136 -1.87 -9.58 -8.88
N TYR A 137 -0.79 -10.12 -9.38
CA TYR A 137 -0.28 -9.81 -10.71
C TYR A 137 -0.17 -11.06 -11.57
N THR A 138 -0.16 -10.87 -12.88
CA THR A 138 0.29 -11.92 -13.79
C THR A 138 1.81 -12.11 -13.65
N PRO A 139 2.36 -13.27 -14.05
CA PRO A 139 3.83 -13.45 -14.08
C PRO A 139 4.58 -12.40 -14.90
N LYS A 140 3.90 -11.75 -15.87
CA LYS A 140 4.46 -10.66 -16.68
C LYS A 140 4.37 -9.28 -16.02
N GLY A 141 3.73 -9.17 -14.85
CA GLY A 141 3.67 -7.94 -14.06
C GLY A 141 2.45 -7.05 -14.31
N ALA A 142 1.51 -7.45 -15.16
CA ALA A 142 0.22 -6.77 -15.28
C ALA A 142 -0.63 -7.07 -14.03
N LYS A 143 -1.36 -6.06 -13.53
CA LYS A 143 -2.30 -6.29 -12.43
C LYS A 143 -3.39 -7.26 -12.88
N LYS A 144 -3.74 -8.22 -12.03
CA LYS A 144 -4.80 -9.19 -12.24
C LYS A 144 -6.04 -8.83 -11.44
N ASP A 145 -5.97 -8.97 -10.13
CA ASP A 145 -7.06 -8.69 -9.19
C ASP A 145 -6.54 -8.36 -7.78
N CYS A 146 -7.45 -8.34 -6.82
CA CYS A 146 -7.14 -8.22 -5.39
C CYS A 146 -7.69 -9.46 -4.67
N TRP A 147 -6.82 -10.30 -4.15
CA TRP A 147 -7.19 -11.44 -3.34
C TRP A 147 -7.42 -11.00 -1.90
N ARG A 148 -8.66 -11.16 -1.43
CA ARG A 148 -9.06 -10.87 -0.03
C ARG A 148 -9.05 -12.18 0.73
N PHE A 149 -8.28 -12.21 1.80
CA PHE A 149 -8.03 -13.43 2.57
C PHE A 149 -9.09 -13.67 3.63
N GLU A 150 -9.29 -14.96 3.98
CA GLU A 150 -10.11 -15.35 5.12
C GLU A 150 -9.40 -15.05 6.45
N HIS A 151 -8.07 -15.17 6.48
CA HIS A 151 -7.26 -14.95 7.68
C HIS A 151 -6.72 -13.49 7.74
N GLU A 152 -6.60 -12.98 8.95
CA GLU A 152 -5.84 -11.76 9.24
C GLU A 152 -4.33 -12.08 9.30
N VAL A 153 -3.52 -11.03 9.17
CA VAL A 153 -2.08 -11.10 9.48
C VAL A 153 -1.92 -11.27 10.99
N ASP A 154 -1.15 -12.26 11.44
CA ASP A 154 -0.97 -12.53 12.88
C ASP A 154 -0.26 -11.39 13.60
N ALA A 155 0.83 -10.90 13.01
CA ALA A 155 1.53 -9.74 13.54
C ALA A 155 2.19 -8.87 12.46
N VAL A 156 2.26 -7.58 12.76
CA VAL A 156 3.10 -6.60 12.05
C VAL A 156 4.13 -6.05 13.03
N LEU A 157 5.39 -6.29 12.74
CA LEU A 157 6.52 -5.87 13.57
C LEU A 157 7.34 -4.81 12.85
N VAL A 158 7.29 -3.58 13.33
CA VAL A 158 7.90 -2.42 12.70
C VAL A 158 9.08 -1.94 13.53
N ASP A 159 10.29 -2.12 13.02
CA ASP A 159 11.49 -1.53 13.60
C ASP A 159 11.65 -0.10 13.11
N LEU A 160 11.45 0.87 14.00
CA LEU A 160 11.51 2.28 13.66
C LEU A 160 12.89 2.74 13.21
N GLN A 161 13.98 2.06 13.63
CA GLN A 161 15.30 2.38 13.14
C GLN A 161 15.47 1.97 11.67
N VAL A 162 14.92 0.83 11.27
CA VAL A 162 14.88 0.40 9.87
C VAL A 162 14.06 1.37 9.02
N ILE A 163 12.93 1.86 9.53
CA ILE A 163 12.12 2.86 8.83
C ILE A 163 12.87 4.19 8.69
N ALA A 164 13.54 4.66 9.73
CA ALA A 164 14.33 5.90 9.67
C ALA A 164 15.52 5.81 8.68
N GLU A 165 15.95 4.61 8.34
CA GLU A 165 17.04 4.33 7.39
C GLU A 165 16.52 3.95 5.99
N CYS A 166 15.22 3.87 5.76
CA CYS A 166 14.66 3.46 4.47
C CYS A 166 14.90 4.54 3.39
N PRO A 167 14.89 4.15 2.10
CA PRO A 167 14.97 5.15 1.03
C PRO A 167 13.79 6.12 1.07
N ILE A 168 14.08 7.42 1.09
CA ILE A 168 13.08 8.50 1.23
C ILE A 168 11.97 8.42 0.17
N ARG A 169 12.28 8.02 -1.05
CA ARG A 169 11.31 7.86 -2.13
C ARG A 169 10.15 6.93 -1.76
N TYR A 170 10.43 5.84 -1.01
CA TYR A 170 9.38 4.94 -0.54
C TYR A 170 8.53 5.57 0.56
N ALA A 171 9.14 6.33 1.45
CA ALA A 171 8.40 7.02 2.50
C ALA A 171 7.48 8.10 1.91
N ALA A 172 7.99 8.92 0.98
CA ALA A 172 7.24 9.96 0.30
C ALA A 172 6.06 9.36 -0.52
N ALA A 173 6.31 8.29 -1.28
CA ALA A 173 5.25 7.59 -2.02
C ALA A 173 4.16 7.06 -1.08
N GLY A 174 4.54 6.55 0.11
CA GLY A 174 3.60 6.05 1.10
C GLY A 174 2.76 7.14 1.76
N ILE A 175 3.34 8.31 2.03
CA ILE A 175 2.60 9.48 2.51
C ILE A 175 1.50 9.85 1.50
N LEU A 176 1.82 9.90 0.22
CA LEU A 176 0.86 10.25 -0.83
C LEU A 176 -0.21 9.18 -1.04
N ASP A 177 0.15 7.89 -0.96
CA ASP A 177 -0.82 6.80 -0.99
C ASP A 177 -1.81 6.87 0.20
N ALA A 178 -1.32 7.18 1.39
CA ALA A 178 -2.18 7.36 2.56
C ALA A 178 -3.08 8.62 2.44
N MET A 179 -2.56 9.74 1.91
CA MET A 179 -3.34 10.96 1.65
C MET A 179 -4.45 10.72 0.62
N ALA A 180 -4.21 9.83 -0.35
CA ALA A 180 -5.20 9.47 -1.36
C ALA A 180 -6.52 8.98 -0.75
N LYS A 181 -6.48 8.30 0.39
CA LYS A 181 -7.69 7.73 1.03
C LYS A 181 -8.76 8.79 1.30
N LYS A 182 -8.38 9.98 1.82
CA LYS A 182 -9.33 11.08 2.04
C LYS A 182 -9.92 11.58 0.72
N ILE A 183 -9.06 11.78 -0.29
CA ILE A 183 -9.47 12.41 -1.55
C ILE A 183 -10.34 11.45 -2.37
N GLU A 184 -10.00 10.17 -2.41
CA GLU A 184 -10.70 9.17 -3.21
C GLU A 184 -12.03 8.71 -2.58
N ILE A 185 -12.11 8.59 -1.26
CA ILE A 185 -13.36 8.16 -0.59
C ILE A 185 -14.53 9.13 -0.85
N GLN A 186 -14.23 10.38 -1.16
CA GLN A 186 -15.22 11.40 -1.51
C GLN A 186 -15.83 11.18 -2.90
N ASN A 187 -15.11 10.62 -3.81
CA ASN A 187 -15.40 10.33 -5.22
C ASN A 187 -16.55 11.12 -5.87
N GLY A 188 -16.23 12.17 -6.60
CA GLY A 188 -17.21 13.03 -7.26
C GLY A 188 -17.92 14.05 -6.33
N LYS A 189 -17.58 14.08 -5.04
CA LYS A 189 -18.18 14.99 -4.05
C LYS A 189 -17.10 15.81 -3.33
N PRO A 190 -17.34 17.12 -3.09
CA PRO A 190 -16.39 17.94 -2.33
C PRO A 190 -16.39 17.60 -0.83
N LYS A 191 -17.46 16.97 -0.33
CA LYS A 191 -17.60 16.60 1.09
C LYS A 191 -18.56 15.43 1.25
N MET A 192 -18.32 14.61 2.28
CA MET A 192 -19.22 13.54 2.69
C MET A 192 -20.02 13.95 3.93
N TYR A 193 -21.26 13.46 4.00
CA TYR A 193 -22.16 13.69 5.13
C TYR A 193 -22.62 12.35 5.71
N LEU A 194 -22.74 12.28 7.05
CA LEU A 194 -23.21 11.05 7.73
C LEU A 194 -24.60 10.62 7.26
N SER A 195 -25.48 11.57 7.03
CA SER A 195 -26.86 11.30 6.58
C SER A 195 -26.97 10.60 5.22
N GLU A 196 -25.90 10.65 4.41
CA GLU A 196 -25.85 10.10 3.05
C GLU A 196 -25.03 8.80 2.96
N ASN A 197 -24.37 8.40 4.05
CA ASN A 197 -23.42 7.31 4.03
C ASN A 197 -23.64 6.33 5.19
N LYS A 198 -23.27 5.07 4.98
CA LYS A 198 -23.22 4.09 6.07
C LYS A 198 -22.18 4.50 7.11
N ILE A 199 -22.42 4.15 8.36
CA ILE A 199 -21.57 4.56 9.49
C ILE A 199 -20.15 4.02 9.37
N ASP A 200 -19.94 2.81 8.86
CA ASP A 200 -18.64 2.21 8.62
C ASP A 200 -17.81 3.02 7.61
N LEU A 201 -18.40 3.34 6.45
CA LEU A 201 -17.76 4.16 5.43
C LEU A 201 -17.49 5.60 5.94
N PHE A 202 -18.47 6.19 6.66
CA PHE A 202 -18.27 7.53 7.22
C PHE A 202 -17.22 7.57 8.32
N SER A 203 -17.09 6.50 9.12
CA SER A 203 -16.00 6.35 10.10
C SER A 203 -14.64 6.26 9.41
N ALA A 204 -14.53 5.46 8.34
CA ALA A 204 -13.32 5.38 7.52
C ALA A 204 -12.96 6.74 6.90
N TYR A 205 -13.95 7.50 6.41
CA TYR A 205 -13.75 8.86 5.90
C TYR A 205 -13.20 9.80 6.99
N LYS A 206 -13.73 9.76 8.21
CA LYS A 206 -13.22 10.57 9.33
C LYS A 206 -11.80 10.20 9.73
N MET A 207 -11.46 8.91 9.70
CA MET A 207 -10.08 8.46 9.89
C MET A 207 -9.17 8.95 8.75
N ALA A 208 -9.65 8.95 7.52
CA ALA A 208 -8.90 9.43 6.37
C ALA A 208 -8.69 10.97 6.40
N GLU A 209 -9.67 11.75 6.87
CA GLU A 209 -9.50 13.19 7.14
C GLU A 209 -8.38 13.43 8.17
N TYR A 210 -8.45 12.74 9.31
CA TYR A 210 -7.42 12.81 10.35
C TYR A 210 -6.03 12.39 9.81
N THR A 211 -5.97 11.29 9.07
CA THR A 211 -4.74 10.82 8.41
C THR A 211 -4.16 11.92 7.51
N TYR A 212 -4.98 12.54 6.69
CA TYR A 212 -4.56 13.61 5.78
C TYR A 212 -3.98 14.82 6.54
N GLU A 213 -4.66 15.26 7.61
CA GLU A 213 -4.21 16.38 8.45
C GLU A 213 -2.84 16.11 9.08
N VAL A 214 -2.65 14.93 9.67
CA VAL A 214 -1.35 14.52 10.26
C VAL A 214 -0.25 14.48 9.20
N LEU A 215 -0.54 13.95 8.02
CA LEU A 215 0.44 13.85 6.94
C LEU A 215 0.84 15.21 6.36
N VAL A 216 -0.09 16.14 6.26
CA VAL A 216 0.20 17.53 5.86
C VAL A 216 1.07 18.23 6.90
N GLU A 217 0.78 18.04 8.19
CA GLU A 217 1.49 18.69 9.28
C GLU A 217 2.93 18.14 9.47
N TYR A 218 3.08 16.80 9.47
CA TYR A 218 4.35 16.17 9.86
C TYR A 218 5.09 15.50 8.69
N GLY A 219 4.47 15.33 7.53
CA GLY A 219 5.04 14.57 6.42
C GLY A 219 6.36 15.13 5.91
N ALA A 220 6.44 16.43 5.68
CA ALA A 220 7.67 17.08 5.21
C ALA A 220 8.81 16.95 6.24
N GLN A 221 8.51 17.11 7.54
CA GLN A 221 9.49 16.94 8.60
C GLN A 221 9.98 15.49 8.68
N ALA A 222 9.08 14.52 8.60
CA ALA A 222 9.44 13.10 8.62
C ALA A 222 10.35 12.72 7.43
N ILE A 223 10.07 13.22 6.22
CA ILE A 223 10.92 12.99 5.04
C ILE A 223 12.33 13.57 5.25
N GLU A 224 12.42 14.78 5.81
CA GLU A 224 13.72 15.41 6.11
C GLU A 224 14.48 14.62 7.21
N ASP A 225 13.78 14.10 8.20
CA ASP A 225 14.37 13.27 9.25
C ASP A 225 14.87 11.92 8.72
N ILE A 226 14.08 11.25 7.84
CA ILE A 226 14.50 10.02 7.16
C ILE A 226 15.71 10.29 6.24
N ARG A 227 15.74 11.43 5.51
CA ARG A 227 16.88 11.83 4.69
C ARG A 227 18.19 11.85 5.50
N HIS A 228 18.10 12.25 6.75
CA HIS A 228 19.23 12.30 7.69
C HIS A 228 19.33 11.07 8.60
N LYS A 229 18.53 10.03 8.36
CA LYS A 229 18.48 8.80 9.17
C LYS A 229 18.20 9.06 10.65
N ARG A 230 17.40 10.07 10.95
CA ARG A 230 17.01 10.46 12.29
C ARG A 230 15.66 9.82 12.64
N LEU A 231 15.63 9.07 13.72
CA LEU A 231 14.39 8.62 14.32
C LEU A 231 13.84 9.70 15.24
N THR A 232 12.76 10.34 14.82
CA THR A 232 12.07 11.39 15.57
C THR A 232 10.60 11.01 15.76
N LYS A 233 9.89 11.78 16.59
CA LYS A 233 8.45 11.61 16.79
C LYS A 233 7.68 11.73 15.46
N ALA A 234 8.09 12.62 14.55
CA ALA A 234 7.46 12.75 13.25
C ALA A 234 7.58 11.45 12.43
N VAL A 235 8.74 10.80 12.41
CA VAL A 235 8.96 9.50 11.75
C VAL A 235 8.12 8.41 12.40
N GLU A 236 8.05 8.37 13.73
CA GLU A 236 7.25 7.41 14.48
C GLU A 236 5.75 7.56 14.17
N ASP A 237 5.22 8.78 14.25
CA ASP A 237 3.81 9.08 14.01
C ASP A 237 3.39 8.76 12.56
N ILE A 238 4.18 9.19 11.57
CA ILE A 238 3.95 8.90 10.16
C ILE A 238 3.99 7.39 9.87
N THR A 239 4.89 6.66 10.52
CA THR A 239 4.98 5.21 10.39
C THR A 239 3.68 4.55 10.84
N PHE A 240 3.16 4.94 12.00
CA PHE A 240 1.89 4.42 12.52
C PHE A 240 0.71 4.78 11.60
N ILE A 241 0.66 6.01 11.12
CA ILE A 241 -0.37 6.48 10.19
C ILE A 241 -0.35 5.67 8.88
N ASN A 242 0.82 5.54 8.25
CA ASN A 242 0.91 4.89 6.94
C ASN A 242 0.66 3.37 6.98
N ILE A 243 1.03 2.70 8.06
CA ILE A 243 0.88 1.25 8.16
C ILE A 243 -0.44 0.88 8.85
N ALA A 244 -0.62 1.32 10.09
CA ALA A 244 -1.74 0.86 10.92
C ALA A 244 -3.05 1.60 10.60
N VAL A 245 -3.08 2.94 10.70
CA VAL A 245 -4.33 3.70 10.51
C VAL A 245 -4.83 3.56 9.07
N THR A 246 -3.94 3.73 8.08
CA THR A 246 -4.30 3.55 6.66
C THR A 246 -4.72 2.11 6.37
N GLY A 247 -4.09 1.12 7.03
CA GLY A 247 -4.48 -0.27 6.94
C GLY A 247 -5.87 -0.55 7.51
N VAL A 248 -6.23 0.04 8.65
CA VAL A 248 -7.59 -0.04 9.22
C VAL A 248 -8.62 0.58 8.27
N ILE A 249 -8.34 1.75 7.69
CA ILE A 249 -9.21 2.38 6.68
C ILE A 249 -9.43 1.42 5.51
N ALA A 250 -8.35 0.83 4.99
CA ALA A 250 -8.40 -0.12 3.89
C ALA A 250 -9.26 -1.35 4.23
N ASN A 251 -9.11 -1.90 5.42
CA ASN A 251 -9.85 -3.08 5.86
C ASN A 251 -11.34 -2.79 6.09
N ILE A 252 -11.70 -1.70 6.78
CA ILE A 252 -13.11 -1.30 6.98
C ILE A 252 -13.81 -1.09 5.63
N THR A 253 -13.15 -0.47 4.67
CA THR A 253 -13.67 -0.20 3.33
C THR A 253 -13.47 -1.37 2.36
N LYS A 254 -12.90 -2.50 2.83
CA LYS A 254 -12.57 -3.70 2.03
C LYS A 254 -11.65 -3.40 0.84
N SER A 255 -10.84 -2.36 0.98
CA SER A 255 -9.99 -1.81 -0.09
C SER A 255 -10.75 -1.55 -1.40
N PHE A 256 -12.03 -1.20 -1.29
CA PHE A 256 -12.91 -0.92 -2.42
C PHE A 256 -13.53 0.48 -2.29
N SER A 257 -14.27 0.75 -1.21
CA SER A 257 -14.99 2.02 -1.05
C SER A 257 -14.10 3.22 -0.72
N GLN A 258 -12.81 3.01 -0.48
CA GLN A 258 -11.81 4.05 -0.29
C GLN A 258 -10.99 4.35 -1.54
N SER A 259 -11.10 3.53 -2.58
CA SER A 259 -10.41 3.70 -3.86
C SER A 259 -11.35 4.39 -4.83
N ALA A 260 -10.78 5.18 -5.73
CA ALA A 260 -11.52 5.78 -6.84
C ALA A 260 -10.58 5.99 -8.05
N LEU A 261 -10.57 7.19 -8.65
CA LEU A 261 -9.82 7.43 -9.88
C LEU A 261 -8.30 7.30 -9.71
N GLY A 262 -7.75 7.64 -8.53
CA GLY A 262 -6.32 7.53 -8.26
C GLY A 262 -5.82 6.09 -8.35
N HIS A 263 -6.46 5.17 -7.62
CA HIS A 263 -6.10 3.75 -7.66
C HIS A 263 -6.51 3.07 -8.98
N MET A 264 -7.62 3.48 -9.60
CA MET A 264 -7.98 2.98 -10.93
C MET A 264 -6.99 3.43 -12.00
N MET A 265 -6.45 4.64 -11.89
CA MET A 265 -5.35 5.11 -12.75
C MET A 265 -4.11 4.24 -12.59
N TYR A 266 -3.73 3.92 -11.35
CA TYR A 266 -2.64 2.97 -11.11
C TYR A 266 -2.89 1.63 -11.83
N ASP A 267 -4.10 1.11 -11.73
CA ASP A 267 -4.48 -0.15 -12.39
C ASP A 267 -4.40 -0.05 -13.92
N GLY A 268 -4.88 1.05 -14.50
CA GLY A 268 -4.79 1.34 -15.93
C GLY A 268 -3.33 1.45 -16.40
N VAL A 269 -2.50 2.18 -15.66
CA VAL A 269 -1.06 2.30 -15.95
C VAL A 269 -0.38 0.93 -15.90
N ARG A 270 -0.66 0.12 -14.88
CA ARG A 270 -0.09 -1.24 -14.78
C ARG A 270 -0.65 -2.23 -15.80
N THR A 271 -1.75 -1.90 -16.45
CA THR A 271 -2.33 -2.72 -17.51
C THR A 271 -1.75 -2.37 -18.88
N TYR A 272 -1.67 -1.07 -19.20
CA TYR A 272 -1.37 -0.61 -20.57
C TYR A 272 0.02 0.01 -20.73
N PHE A 273 0.64 0.49 -19.65
CA PHE A 273 1.91 1.22 -19.65
C PHE A 273 2.95 0.61 -18.70
N THR A 274 2.91 -0.73 -18.53
CA THR A 274 3.77 -1.46 -17.60
C THR A 274 5.26 -1.20 -17.85
N LYS A 275 5.66 -1.04 -19.12
CA LYS A 275 7.04 -0.85 -19.54
C LYS A 275 7.48 0.61 -19.33
N GLU A 276 6.64 1.54 -19.75
CA GLU A 276 6.87 2.98 -19.69
C GLU A 276 6.99 3.44 -18.23
N ALA A 277 6.09 2.97 -17.38
CA ALA A 277 6.07 3.29 -15.95
C ALA A 277 6.76 2.23 -15.06
N GLU A 278 7.69 1.43 -15.60
CA GLU A 278 8.36 0.34 -14.88
C GLU A 278 8.98 0.80 -13.56
N HIS A 279 9.58 1.98 -13.56
CA HIS A 279 10.28 2.55 -12.41
C HIS A 279 9.40 3.34 -11.45
N ALA A 280 8.16 3.61 -11.82
CA ALA A 280 7.24 4.37 -10.97
C ALA A 280 6.73 3.50 -9.81
N LEU A 281 6.69 4.08 -8.60
CA LEU A 281 6.12 3.42 -7.44
C LEU A 281 4.58 3.53 -7.45
N HIS A 282 3.91 2.64 -6.69
CA HIS A 282 2.46 2.67 -6.52
C HIS A 282 1.96 4.07 -6.11
N GLY A 283 2.49 4.59 -5.00
CA GLY A 283 2.07 5.89 -4.48
C GLY A 283 2.42 7.08 -5.38
N GLU A 284 3.42 6.98 -6.25
CA GLU A 284 3.74 8.01 -7.23
C GLU A 284 2.68 8.11 -8.33
N ILE A 285 2.24 6.97 -8.86
CA ILE A 285 1.18 6.93 -9.89
C ILE A 285 -0.14 7.40 -9.28
N VAL A 286 -0.49 6.90 -8.08
CA VAL A 286 -1.68 7.35 -7.36
C VAL A 286 -1.63 8.86 -7.13
N ALA A 287 -0.50 9.40 -6.66
CA ALA A 287 -0.35 10.82 -6.35
C ALA A 287 -0.56 11.73 -7.56
N VAL A 288 0.02 11.40 -8.72
CA VAL A 288 -0.21 12.15 -9.96
C VAL A 288 -1.69 12.11 -10.35
N ALA A 289 -2.33 10.95 -10.20
CA ALA A 289 -3.75 10.79 -10.50
C ALA A 289 -4.67 11.53 -9.51
N LEU A 290 -4.18 11.92 -8.32
CA LEU A 290 -4.97 12.75 -7.40
C LEU A 290 -5.31 14.12 -7.97
N PHE A 291 -4.53 14.65 -8.92
CA PHE A 291 -4.90 15.89 -9.62
C PHE A 291 -6.19 15.72 -10.43
N THR A 292 -6.36 14.57 -11.08
CA THR A 292 -7.61 14.17 -11.75
C THR A 292 -8.73 14.00 -10.74
N GLN A 293 -8.47 13.30 -9.63
CA GLN A 293 -9.47 13.04 -8.59
C GLN A 293 -9.96 14.32 -7.92
N LEU A 294 -9.07 15.26 -7.60
CA LEU A 294 -9.43 16.55 -7.01
C LEU A 294 -10.34 17.37 -7.94
N TYR A 295 -10.02 17.40 -9.24
CA TYR A 295 -10.87 18.07 -10.21
C TYR A 295 -12.25 17.40 -10.32
N TYR A 296 -12.28 16.07 -10.38
CA TYR A 296 -13.51 15.28 -10.43
C TYR A 296 -14.36 15.46 -9.17
N ASN A 297 -13.74 15.64 -8.00
CA ASN A 297 -14.39 15.95 -6.73
C ASN A 297 -14.86 17.41 -6.60
N LYS A 298 -14.59 18.27 -7.57
CA LYS A 298 -14.85 19.72 -7.53
C LYS A 298 -14.06 20.43 -6.41
N LEU A 299 -12.82 20.00 -6.19
CA LEU A 299 -11.84 20.50 -5.20
C LEU A 299 -10.57 21.00 -5.90
N SER A 300 -10.73 21.70 -7.02
CA SER A 300 -9.60 22.15 -7.84
C SER A 300 -8.69 23.16 -7.11
N GLU A 301 -9.19 23.85 -6.11
CA GLU A 301 -8.45 24.77 -5.24
C GLU A 301 -7.38 24.05 -4.40
N ASP A 302 -7.58 22.79 -4.06
CA ASP A 302 -6.62 22.00 -3.27
C ASP A 302 -5.43 21.49 -4.11
N LYS A 303 -5.53 21.60 -5.44
CA LYS A 303 -4.52 21.08 -6.39
C LYS A 303 -3.14 21.70 -6.16
N GLU A 304 -3.07 23.01 -6.00
CA GLU A 304 -1.78 23.69 -5.87
C GLU A 304 -1.10 23.37 -4.53
N ALA A 305 -1.86 23.24 -3.46
CA ALA A 305 -1.34 22.83 -2.17
C ALA A 305 -0.74 21.40 -2.26
N LEU A 306 -1.44 20.46 -2.89
CA LEU A 306 -0.93 19.11 -3.12
C LEU A 306 0.32 19.12 -4.01
N ARG A 307 0.34 19.93 -5.08
CA ARG A 307 1.50 20.07 -6.00
C ARG A 307 2.73 20.55 -5.25
N LEU A 308 2.59 21.57 -4.42
CA LEU A 308 3.70 22.12 -3.63
C LEU A 308 4.20 21.08 -2.60
N PHE A 309 3.30 20.35 -1.97
CA PHE A 309 3.63 19.29 -1.04
C PHE A 309 4.41 18.15 -1.73
N MET A 310 3.95 17.68 -2.88
CA MET A 310 4.63 16.65 -3.69
C MET A 310 6.01 17.12 -4.16
N LYS A 311 6.11 18.37 -4.63
CA LYS A 311 7.38 18.96 -5.06
C LYS A 311 8.39 19.05 -3.92
N GLY A 312 7.95 19.37 -2.69
CA GLY A 312 8.81 19.40 -1.50
C GLY A 312 9.39 18.04 -1.12
N MET A 313 8.81 16.95 -1.62
CA MET A 313 9.26 15.58 -1.39
C MET A 313 9.94 14.94 -2.62
N ASP A 314 10.27 15.71 -3.66
CA ASP A 314 10.85 15.24 -4.91
C ASP A 314 9.98 14.17 -5.63
N MET A 315 8.65 14.29 -5.54
CA MET A 315 7.71 13.36 -6.17
C MET A 315 7.30 13.82 -7.57
N PRO A 316 6.99 12.88 -8.50
CA PRO A 316 6.54 13.24 -9.84
C PRO A 316 5.19 13.98 -9.80
N LEU A 317 5.02 14.94 -10.71
CA LEU A 317 3.86 15.83 -10.79
C LEU A 317 3.02 15.61 -12.05
N THR A 318 3.54 14.85 -13.02
CA THR A 318 2.91 14.65 -14.34
C THR A 318 3.02 13.20 -14.80
N LEU A 319 2.20 12.81 -15.77
CA LEU A 319 2.32 11.51 -16.45
C LEU A 319 3.70 11.36 -17.13
N GLN A 320 4.24 12.44 -17.71
CA GLN A 320 5.54 12.41 -18.36
C GLN A 320 6.67 12.07 -17.38
N GLU A 321 6.62 12.60 -16.16
CA GLU A 321 7.58 12.27 -15.11
C GLU A 321 7.45 10.83 -14.58
N LEU A 322 6.29 10.18 -14.80
CA LEU A 322 6.09 8.75 -14.59
C LEU A 322 6.59 7.88 -15.75
N GLY A 323 7.05 8.49 -16.84
CA GLY A 323 7.50 7.83 -18.07
C GLY A 323 6.42 7.66 -19.14
N ILE A 324 5.23 8.23 -18.96
CA ILE A 324 4.11 8.13 -19.90
C ILE A 324 3.93 9.45 -20.62
N GLU A 325 4.23 9.48 -21.92
CA GLU A 325 3.98 10.67 -22.75
C GLU A 325 2.47 11.02 -22.78
N PRO A 326 2.06 12.26 -22.45
CA PRO A 326 0.66 12.65 -22.37
C PRO A 326 0.06 12.94 -23.77
N THR A 327 0.23 12.00 -24.71
CA THR A 327 -0.41 12.08 -26.03
C THR A 327 -1.92 11.86 -25.91
N GLN A 328 -2.72 12.42 -26.81
CA GLN A 328 -4.17 12.22 -26.83
C GLN A 328 -4.51 10.73 -26.81
N LYS A 329 -3.80 9.92 -27.59
CA LYS A 329 -3.99 8.46 -27.62
C LYS A 329 -3.79 7.81 -26.24
N ASN A 330 -2.76 8.19 -25.50
CA ASN A 330 -2.47 7.60 -24.19
C ASN A 330 -3.49 8.06 -23.15
N LEU A 331 -3.93 9.32 -23.23
CA LEU A 331 -5.00 9.84 -22.37
C LEU A 331 -6.33 9.14 -22.67
N ASP A 332 -6.69 8.92 -23.94
CA ASP A 332 -7.92 8.20 -24.33
C ASP A 332 -7.93 6.77 -23.79
N ILE A 333 -6.78 6.06 -23.79
CA ILE A 333 -6.66 4.72 -23.22
C ILE A 333 -6.94 4.73 -21.72
N LEU A 334 -6.34 5.65 -20.98
CA LEU A 334 -6.52 5.76 -19.54
C LEU A 334 -7.93 6.24 -19.19
N GLU A 335 -8.47 7.21 -19.93
CA GLU A 335 -9.83 7.72 -19.76
C GLU A 335 -10.87 6.60 -19.98
N ALA A 336 -10.74 5.83 -21.05
CA ALA A 336 -11.63 4.68 -21.33
C ALA A 336 -11.58 3.65 -20.20
N TYR A 337 -10.39 3.37 -19.65
CA TYR A 337 -10.24 2.47 -18.50
C TYR A 337 -10.95 3.00 -17.24
N LEU A 338 -10.89 4.31 -17.00
CA LEU A 338 -11.58 4.93 -15.86
C LEU A 338 -13.11 4.93 -16.06
N ILE A 339 -13.60 5.19 -17.28
CA ILE A 339 -15.04 5.17 -17.60
C ILE A 339 -15.65 3.79 -17.33
N ASP A 340 -14.89 2.71 -17.61
CA ASP A 340 -15.34 1.33 -17.36
C ASP A 340 -15.28 0.95 -15.87
N SER A 341 -14.75 1.81 -15.00
CA SER A 341 -14.66 1.55 -13.57
C SER A 341 -15.98 1.80 -12.84
N PRO A 342 -16.18 1.19 -11.65
CA PRO A 342 -17.37 1.44 -10.84
C PRO A 342 -17.41 2.84 -10.21
N TYR A 343 -16.38 3.65 -10.40
CA TYR A 343 -16.20 4.96 -9.75
C TYR A 343 -16.60 6.13 -10.63
N VAL A 344 -16.90 5.90 -11.90
CA VAL A 344 -17.42 6.92 -12.82
C VAL A 344 -18.89 6.65 -13.09
N GLU A 345 -19.72 7.64 -12.79
CA GLU A 345 -21.14 7.56 -13.09
C GLU A 345 -21.36 7.49 -14.61
N GLN A 346 -22.21 6.58 -15.06
CA GLN A 346 -22.48 6.36 -16.50
C GLN A 346 -23.42 7.44 -17.03
N SER A 347 -22.93 8.69 -17.12
CA SER A 347 -23.65 9.86 -17.63
C SER A 347 -22.76 10.73 -18.51
N GLU A 348 -23.36 11.46 -19.45
CA GLU A 348 -22.62 12.40 -20.31
C GLU A 348 -21.93 13.50 -19.50
N GLU A 349 -22.53 13.93 -18.40
CA GLU A 349 -21.99 14.97 -17.52
C GLU A 349 -20.71 14.45 -16.86
N SER A 350 -20.74 13.23 -16.29
CA SER A 350 -19.56 12.60 -15.65
C SER A 350 -18.44 12.34 -16.64
N PHE A 351 -18.76 11.94 -17.87
CA PHE A 351 -17.74 11.73 -18.91
C PHE A 351 -17.06 13.04 -19.31
N LYS A 352 -17.83 14.12 -19.48
CA LYS A 352 -17.26 15.45 -19.77
C LYS A 352 -16.38 15.95 -18.63
N LEU A 353 -16.84 15.76 -17.37
CA LEU A 353 -16.08 16.14 -16.18
C LEU A 353 -14.77 15.34 -16.10
N LEU A 354 -14.82 14.03 -16.33
CA LEU A 354 -13.63 13.18 -16.34
C LEU A 354 -12.65 13.61 -17.45
N HIS A 355 -13.14 13.86 -18.67
CA HIS A 355 -12.30 14.32 -19.78
C HIS A 355 -11.49 15.58 -19.41
N GLU A 356 -12.13 16.57 -18.79
CA GLU A 356 -11.43 17.77 -18.32
C GLU A 356 -10.50 17.48 -17.13
N ALA A 357 -10.88 16.53 -16.27
CA ALA A 357 -10.06 16.08 -15.15
C ALA A 357 -8.76 15.39 -15.60
N MET A 358 -8.79 14.62 -16.70
CA MET A 358 -7.60 13.94 -17.25
C MET A 358 -6.48 14.93 -17.62
N LYS A 359 -6.82 16.13 -18.06
CA LYS A 359 -5.85 17.17 -18.42
C LYS A 359 -5.04 17.69 -17.23
N GLN A 360 -5.47 17.40 -16.00
CA GLN A 360 -4.81 17.90 -14.79
C GLN A 360 -3.47 17.21 -14.49
N MET A 361 -3.20 16.07 -15.14
CA MET A 361 -1.97 15.28 -14.98
C MET A 361 -0.90 15.57 -16.04
N CYS A 362 -1.18 16.45 -17.01
CA CYS A 362 -0.30 16.77 -18.14
C CYS A 362 0.68 17.88 -17.80
#